data_d5c16e0bcdd3629d87868cecd1ae936c
#
_entry.id   d5c16e0bcdd3629d87868cecd1ae936c
#
_cell.length_a   1.000
_cell.length_b   1.000
_cell.length_c   1.000
_cell.angle_alpha   90.00
_cell.angle_beta   90.00
_cell.angle_gamma   90.00
#
_symmetry.space_group_name_H-M   'P 1'
#
loop_
_entity.id
_entity.type
_entity.pdbx_description
1 polymer ?
#
loop_
_entity_poly.entity_id
_entity_poly.type
_entity_poly.pdbx_seq_one_letter_code
_entity_poly.pdbx_strand_id
1 'polypeptide(L)'
;MKKTPVIILAGFLGSGKTTTLNHILRSSNGKKIGVIVNDFGEVNIDSLLVSRQTDNTMELSGGCICCQMNDGGLDEILATFSHPNSKIDAIVIEASGIAEPIDLRKLILYSSNKSISMNGVVYIVDAKNIIDNLKNYPKINNHIAAADIIVLNKIDLVDKNDLALIKSTINKINPNSIIIQTKEGRLNPGLLFDIDLNTSKPEQLSLAVGTEHSKHDHLHDNFDSISFSSKKPLSPKKFNHFIETLPSNIYRLKGIIYYGMKGFEQKIIIHKVGSHISQSAEEWQNDETPMSNLVAIGVDIKKQDILNKLKGCIDKEPENISPEDMVDIMRLRGL
;
A
#
# COMPACT_ATOMS: atom_id res chain seq x y z
N MET A 1 -19.58 -4.81 0.27
CA MET A 1 -19.33 -3.46 -0.29
C MET A 1 -17.83 -3.26 -0.45
N LYS A 2 -17.36 -2.74 -1.60
CA LYS A 2 -15.94 -2.42 -1.82
C LYS A 2 -15.52 -1.30 -0.85
N LYS A 3 -14.50 -1.55 -0.03
CA LYS A 3 -13.99 -0.54 0.90
C LYS A 3 -13.06 0.43 0.16
N THR A 4 -13.12 1.70 0.53
CA THR A 4 -12.22 2.73 0.00
C THR A 4 -10.86 2.61 0.71
N PRO A 5 -9.76 2.33 0.00
CA PRO A 5 -8.44 2.21 0.59
C PRO A 5 -7.91 3.57 1.06
N VAL A 6 -7.33 3.59 2.25
CA VAL A 6 -6.70 4.77 2.86
C VAL A 6 -5.20 4.53 3.00
N ILE A 7 -4.39 5.45 2.49
CA ILE A 7 -2.92 5.45 2.64
C ILE A 7 -2.49 6.68 3.42
N ILE A 8 -1.56 6.49 4.33
CA ILE A 8 -0.86 7.58 5.00
C ILE A 8 0.44 7.84 4.24
N LEU A 9 0.61 9.07 3.77
CA LEU A 9 1.85 9.56 3.17
C LEU A 9 2.56 10.43 4.20
N ALA A 10 3.63 9.92 4.78
CA ALA A 10 4.42 10.59 5.81
C ALA A 10 5.88 10.78 5.38
N GLY A 11 6.63 11.54 6.13
CA GLY A 11 8.04 11.81 5.86
C GLY A 11 8.50 13.09 6.55
N PHE A 12 9.78 13.22 6.82
CA PHE A 12 10.33 14.39 7.47
C PHE A 12 10.21 15.67 6.60
N LEU A 13 10.41 16.83 7.19
CA LEU A 13 10.37 18.12 6.47
C LEU A 13 11.32 18.11 5.27
N GLY A 14 10.83 18.57 4.11
CA GLY A 14 11.60 18.64 2.88
C GLY A 14 11.93 17.30 2.21
N SER A 15 11.40 16.16 2.69
CA SER A 15 11.62 14.83 2.07
C SER A 15 11.00 14.68 0.68
N GLY A 16 10.01 15.50 0.33
CA GLY A 16 9.30 15.48 -0.94
C GLY A 16 7.92 14.83 -0.88
N LYS A 17 7.23 14.89 0.27
CA LYS A 17 5.86 14.40 0.44
C LYS A 17 4.91 14.98 -0.60
N THR A 18 4.76 16.29 -0.63
CA THR A 18 3.87 17.01 -1.56
C THR A 18 4.25 16.77 -3.02
N THR A 19 5.56 16.65 -3.32
CA THR A 19 6.01 16.28 -4.67
C THR A 19 5.55 14.88 -5.05
N THR A 20 5.69 13.91 -4.13
CA THR A 20 5.23 12.53 -4.34
C THR A 20 3.71 12.47 -4.46
N LEU A 21 2.98 13.20 -3.61
CA LEU A 21 1.52 13.30 -3.70
C LEU A 21 1.07 13.83 -5.07
N ASN A 22 1.66 14.94 -5.51
CA ASN A 22 1.37 15.50 -6.83
C ASN A 22 1.67 14.52 -7.97
N HIS A 23 2.75 13.73 -7.87
CA HIS A 23 3.04 12.70 -8.86
C HIS A 23 1.97 11.60 -8.85
N ILE A 24 1.55 11.13 -7.68
CA ILE A 24 0.47 10.15 -7.51
C ILE A 24 -0.82 10.64 -8.17
N LEU A 25 -1.22 11.89 -7.91
CA LEU A 25 -2.43 12.49 -8.46
C LEU A 25 -2.40 12.58 -9.98
N ARG A 26 -1.28 13.05 -10.55
CA ARG A 26 -1.10 13.16 -12.01
C ARG A 26 -1.09 11.80 -12.72
N SER A 27 -0.58 10.77 -12.04
CA SER A 27 -0.42 9.41 -12.60
C SER A 27 -1.58 8.48 -12.23
N SER A 28 -2.70 9.01 -11.72
CA SER A 28 -3.83 8.22 -11.21
C SER A 28 -4.66 7.51 -12.29
N ASN A 29 -4.38 7.74 -13.57
CA ASN A 29 -5.02 7.09 -14.72
C ASN A 29 -6.55 7.12 -14.66
N GLY A 30 -7.12 8.29 -14.35
CA GLY A 30 -8.58 8.51 -14.27
C GLY A 30 -9.23 8.05 -12.96
N LYS A 31 -8.45 7.56 -11.99
CA LYS A 31 -8.96 7.27 -10.65
C LYS A 31 -9.12 8.57 -9.85
N LYS A 32 -10.22 8.68 -9.12
CA LYS A 32 -10.48 9.80 -8.22
C LYS A 32 -9.85 9.52 -6.87
N ILE A 33 -8.87 10.34 -6.50
CA ILE A 33 -8.17 10.24 -5.22
C ILE A 33 -8.61 11.40 -4.33
N GLY A 34 -9.22 11.08 -3.18
CA GLY A 34 -9.47 12.04 -2.12
C GLY A 34 -8.17 12.33 -1.38
N VAL A 35 -7.87 13.59 -1.13
CA VAL A 35 -6.66 14.01 -0.43
C VAL A 35 -7.04 14.76 0.84
N ILE A 36 -6.45 14.34 1.95
CA ILE A 36 -6.55 15.05 3.23
C ILE A 36 -5.14 15.54 3.54
N VAL A 37 -4.95 16.86 3.55
CA VAL A 37 -3.65 17.47 3.87
C VAL A 37 -3.69 18.01 5.28
N ASN A 38 -2.70 17.65 6.08
CA ASN A 38 -2.53 18.17 7.43
C ASN A 38 -1.22 18.97 7.49
N ASP A 39 -1.33 20.28 7.52
CA ASP A 39 -0.17 21.16 7.64
C ASP A 39 -0.15 21.94 8.95
N PHE A 40 1.07 22.21 9.44
CA PHE A 40 1.34 23.04 10.61
C PHE A 40 1.55 24.50 10.17
N GLY A 41 0.49 25.30 10.15
CA GLY A 41 0.64 26.72 9.84
C GLY A 41 -0.70 27.45 9.66
N GLU A 42 -0.68 28.78 9.83
CA GLU A 42 -1.84 29.65 9.56
C GLU A 42 -2.15 29.77 8.06
N VAL A 43 -1.21 29.37 7.19
CA VAL A 43 -1.36 29.37 5.73
C VAL A 43 -1.03 27.98 5.22
N ASN A 44 -2.01 27.27 4.68
CA ASN A 44 -1.87 25.94 4.07
C ASN A 44 -1.11 26.02 2.74
N ILE A 45 0.22 26.23 2.81
CA ILE A 45 1.06 26.35 1.61
C ILE A 45 1.09 25.05 0.83
N ASP A 46 1.13 23.90 1.53
CA ASP A 46 1.19 22.57 0.88
C ASP A 46 -0.10 22.26 0.11
N SER A 47 -1.25 22.68 0.60
CA SER A 47 -2.52 22.54 -0.12
C SER A 47 -2.56 23.34 -1.41
N LEU A 48 -1.91 24.51 -1.45
CA LEU A 48 -1.78 25.33 -2.66
C LEU A 48 -0.85 24.68 -3.71
N LEU A 49 0.07 23.81 -3.26
CA LEU A 49 1.02 23.07 -4.12
C LEU A 49 0.43 21.78 -4.65
N VAL A 50 -0.64 21.26 -4.05
CA VAL A 50 -1.36 20.09 -4.56
C VAL A 50 -2.08 20.45 -5.85
N SER A 51 -1.81 19.72 -6.90
CA SER A 51 -2.41 19.97 -8.22
C SER A 51 -3.94 19.87 -8.12
N ARG A 52 -4.65 20.93 -8.55
CA ARG A 52 -6.12 21.07 -8.50
C ARG A 52 -6.88 20.07 -9.40
N GLN A 53 -6.31 18.94 -9.76
CA GLN A 53 -6.97 17.96 -10.61
C GLN A 53 -8.07 17.15 -9.91
N THR A 54 -8.27 17.33 -8.61
CA THR A 54 -9.36 16.69 -7.88
C THR A 54 -10.27 17.75 -7.26
N ASP A 55 -11.55 17.75 -7.65
CA ASP A 55 -12.59 18.61 -7.06
C ASP A 55 -12.85 18.30 -5.56
N ASN A 56 -12.09 17.41 -4.95
CA ASN A 56 -12.32 16.84 -3.63
C ASN A 56 -11.06 16.90 -2.73
N THR A 57 -10.34 18.02 -2.74
CA THR A 57 -9.29 18.29 -1.73
C THR A 57 -9.95 18.96 -0.54
N MET A 58 -9.93 18.32 0.62
CA MET A 58 -10.36 18.90 1.88
C MET A 58 -9.16 19.20 2.74
N GLU A 59 -9.05 20.43 3.19
CA GLU A 59 -8.04 20.89 4.12
C GLU A 59 -8.58 20.82 5.54
N LEU A 60 -7.78 20.23 6.44
CA LEU A 60 -8.06 20.32 7.86
C LEU A 60 -7.43 21.63 8.38
N SER A 61 -8.22 22.71 8.40
CA SER A 61 -7.76 24.00 8.88
C SER A 61 -7.48 23.97 10.38
N GLY A 62 -6.34 24.50 10.78
CA GLY A 62 -6.13 25.01 12.15
C GLY A 62 -5.52 24.05 13.14
N GLY A 63 -4.78 23.02 12.75
CA GLY A 63 -4.06 22.26 13.74
C GLY A 63 -3.65 20.84 13.33
N CYS A 64 -2.84 20.22 14.16
CA CYS A 64 -2.49 18.81 14.02
C CYS A 64 -3.74 17.94 13.98
N ILE A 65 -3.82 16.96 13.08
CA ILE A 65 -4.88 15.92 13.12
C ILE A 65 -5.02 15.37 14.53
N CYS A 66 -3.91 15.15 15.25
CA CYS A 66 -3.90 14.69 16.64
C CYS A 66 -4.68 15.60 17.62
N CYS A 67 -4.75 16.91 17.37
CA CYS A 67 -5.45 17.87 18.22
C CYS A 67 -6.95 18.00 17.88
N GLN A 68 -7.35 17.65 16.67
CA GLN A 68 -8.75 17.67 16.22
C GLN A 68 -9.50 16.35 16.48
N MET A 69 -8.79 15.32 16.92
CA MET A 69 -9.30 13.97 17.11
C MET A 69 -10.40 13.83 18.16
N ASN A 70 -10.46 14.74 19.11
CA ASN A 70 -11.51 14.72 20.14
C ASN A 70 -12.86 15.18 19.59
N ASP A 71 -12.92 15.74 18.37
CA ASP A 71 -14.13 16.34 17.78
C ASP A 71 -14.70 15.56 16.58
N GLY A 72 -14.21 14.35 16.28
CA GLY A 72 -14.75 13.51 15.17
C GLY A 72 -14.37 13.95 13.76
N GLY A 73 -13.61 15.02 13.59
CA GLY A 73 -13.38 15.66 12.29
C GLY A 73 -12.79 14.76 11.21
N LEU A 74 -11.82 13.88 11.52
CA LEU A 74 -11.25 12.94 10.55
C LEU A 74 -12.26 11.89 10.11
N ASP A 75 -13.05 11.33 11.04
CA ASP A 75 -14.06 10.31 10.73
C ASP A 75 -15.17 10.86 9.83
N GLU A 76 -15.58 12.11 10.01
CA GLU A 76 -16.58 12.78 9.15
C GLU A 76 -16.06 12.96 7.72
N ILE A 77 -14.80 13.38 7.56
CA ILE A 77 -14.17 13.54 6.25
C ILE A 77 -14.01 12.17 5.58
N LEU A 78 -13.55 11.16 6.33
CA LEU A 78 -13.43 9.80 5.82
C LEU A 78 -14.79 9.23 5.42
N ALA A 79 -15.87 9.53 6.18
CA ALA A 79 -17.23 9.13 5.85
C ALA A 79 -17.72 9.80 4.57
N THR A 80 -17.44 11.10 4.40
CA THR A 80 -17.79 11.85 3.19
C THR A 80 -17.06 11.28 1.96
N PHE A 81 -15.76 11.02 2.06
CA PHE A 81 -14.96 10.50 0.95
C PHE A 81 -15.28 9.06 0.60
N SER A 82 -15.62 8.22 1.58
CA SER A 82 -15.98 6.82 1.35
C SER A 82 -17.47 6.60 1.04
N HIS A 83 -18.27 7.67 0.99
CA HIS A 83 -19.67 7.55 0.61
C HIS A 83 -19.79 7.10 -0.86
N PRO A 84 -20.68 6.15 -1.19
CA PRO A 84 -20.81 5.63 -2.57
C PRO A 84 -20.99 6.71 -3.65
N ASN A 85 -21.67 7.82 -3.32
CA ASN A 85 -21.92 8.93 -4.25
C ASN A 85 -20.69 9.79 -4.51
N SER A 86 -19.66 9.73 -3.68
CA SER A 86 -18.42 10.52 -3.85
C SER A 86 -17.61 10.07 -5.06
N LYS A 87 -17.77 8.76 -5.43
CA LYS A 87 -17.01 8.11 -6.51
C LYS A 87 -15.49 8.19 -6.31
N ILE A 88 -15.04 8.31 -5.05
CA ILE A 88 -13.62 8.30 -4.70
C ILE A 88 -13.12 6.86 -4.68
N ASP A 89 -12.05 6.60 -5.42
CA ASP A 89 -11.44 5.27 -5.55
C ASP A 89 -10.44 4.97 -4.44
N ALA A 90 -9.78 6.02 -3.89
CA ALA A 90 -8.79 5.90 -2.83
C ALA A 90 -8.64 7.22 -2.06
N ILE A 91 -8.14 7.15 -0.83
CA ILE A 91 -7.87 8.30 0.02
C ILE A 91 -6.38 8.33 0.36
N VAL A 92 -5.74 9.49 0.23
CA VAL A 92 -4.38 9.76 0.71
C VAL A 92 -4.45 10.79 1.81
N ILE A 93 -3.88 10.47 2.97
CA ILE A 93 -3.70 11.41 4.07
C ILE A 93 -2.22 11.82 4.06
N GLU A 94 -1.92 13.05 3.68
CA GLU A 94 -0.59 13.62 3.82
C GLU A 94 -0.40 14.09 5.26
N ALA A 95 0.49 13.41 5.99
CA ALA A 95 0.85 13.77 7.35
C ALA A 95 1.82 14.95 7.36
N SER A 96 1.70 15.86 8.31
CA SER A 96 2.71 16.90 8.51
C SER A 96 4.08 16.29 8.79
N GLY A 97 5.16 17.02 8.52
CA GLY A 97 6.52 16.50 8.66
C GLY A 97 6.93 16.10 10.08
N ILE A 98 6.13 16.46 11.09
CA ILE A 98 6.33 16.14 12.51
C ILE A 98 5.22 15.28 13.11
N ALA A 99 4.18 14.94 12.34
CA ALA A 99 3.12 14.06 12.79
C ALA A 99 3.62 12.61 12.98
N GLU A 100 3.11 11.94 13.99
CA GLU A 100 3.44 10.53 14.27
C GLU A 100 2.58 9.61 13.36
N PRO A 101 3.19 8.90 12.40
CA PRO A 101 2.42 8.04 11.47
C PRO A 101 1.66 6.92 12.17
N ILE A 102 2.19 6.44 13.32
CA ILE A 102 1.55 5.40 14.12
C ILE A 102 0.20 5.87 14.67
N ASP A 103 0.10 7.11 15.09
CA ASP A 103 -1.15 7.61 15.67
C ASP A 103 -2.22 7.80 14.61
N LEU A 104 -1.86 8.32 13.44
CA LEU A 104 -2.75 8.34 12.29
C LEU A 104 -3.23 6.93 11.87
N ARG A 105 -2.31 5.95 11.88
CA ARG A 105 -2.64 4.55 11.59
C ARG A 105 -3.67 4.01 12.59
N LYS A 106 -3.46 4.25 13.89
CA LYS A 106 -4.41 3.83 14.93
C LYS A 106 -5.79 4.42 14.70
N LEU A 107 -5.88 5.71 14.37
CA LEU A 107 -7.15 6.37 14.12
C LEU A 107 -7.94 5.73 13.00
N ILE A 108 -7.27 5.43 11.87
CA ILE A 108 -7.92 4.79 10.74
C ILE A 108 -8.36 3.37 11.10
N LEU A 109 -7.52 2.63 11.86
CA LEU A 109 -7.84 1.25 12.29
C LEU A 109 -8.99 1.21 13.30
N TYR A 110 -9.10 2.20 14.18
CA TYR A 110 -10.16 2.29 15.19
C TYR A 110 -11.38 3.10 14.73
N SER A 111 -11.37 3.63 13.50
CA SER A 111 -12.51 4.33 12.91
C SER A 111 -13.75 3.45 12.91
N SER A 112 -14.88 4.03 13.27
CA SER A 112 -16.19 3.38 13.18
C SER A 112 -16.66 3.19 11.72
N ASN A 113 -16.01 3.85 10.77
CA ASN A 113 -16.34 3.83 9.36
C ASN A 113 -15.93 2.50 8.70
N LYS A 114 -16.90 1.61 8.53
CA LYS A 114 -16.68 0.28 7.89
C LYS A 114 -16.46 0.34 6.38
N SER A 115 -16.64 1.50 5.74
CA SER A 115 -16.49 1.69 4.30
C SER A 115 -15.06 2.02 3.88
N ILE A 116 -14.13 2.14 4.83
CA ILE A 116 -12.70 2.34 4.57
C ILE A 116 -11.88 1.10 4.91
N SER A 117 -10.67 1.04 4.36
CA SER A 117 -9.66 0.05 4.75
C SER A 117 -8.28 0.71 4.80
N MET A 118 -7.52 0.45 5.86
CA MET A 118 -6.12 0.86 5.92
C MET A 118 -5.32 0.08 4.86
N ASN A 119 -4.55 0.79 4.02
CA ASN A 119 -3.73 0.18 2.96
C ASN A 119 -2.22 0.35 3.18
N GLY A 120 -1.83 0.98 4.28
CA GLY A 120 -0.45 1.08 4.70
C GLY A 120 0.05 2.51 4.89
N VAL A 121 1.27 2.59 5.45
CA VAL A 121 2.02 3.82 5.68
C VAL A 121 3.18 3.87 4.68
N VAL A 122 3.20 4.92 3.87
CA VAL A 122 4.30 5.25 2.95
C VAL A 122 5.12 6.35 3.59
N TYR A 123 6.38 6.08 3.91
CA TYR A 123 7.28 7.07 4.51
C TYR A 123 8.33 7.53 3.51
N ILE A 124 8.33 8.83 3.22
CA ILE A 124 9.27 9.45 2.28
C ILE A 124 10.55 9.84 3.02
N VAL A 125 11.67 9.32 2.55
CA VAL A 125 13.02 9.56 3.08
C VAL A 125 13.83 10.38 2.08
N ASP A 126 14.41 11.48 2.52
CA ASP A 126 15.40 12.24 1.76
C ASP A 126 16.76 11.53 1.84
N ALA A 127 17.20 10.92 0.74
CA ALA A 127 18.46 10.19 0.70
C ALA A 127 19.66 11.04 1.14
N LYS A 128 19.68 12.31 0.74
CA LYS A 128 20.81 13.22 1.03
C LYS A 128 20.97 13.51 2.53
N ASN A 129 19.81 13.64 3.23
CA ASN A 129 19.83 14.20 4.59
C ASN A 129 19.50 13.14 5.67
N ILE A 130 19.16 11.90 5.31
CA ILE A 130 18.62 10.92 6.29
C ILE A 130 19.59 10.58 7.40
N ILE A 131 20.90 10.44 7.11
CA ILE A 131 21.88 10.03 8.11
C ILE A 131 22.01 11.11 9.21
N ASP A 132 22.02 12.38 8.83
CA ASP A 132 22.07 13.48 9.78
C ASP A 132 20.73 13.71 10.49
N ASN A 133 19.62 13.52 9.77
CA ASN A 133 18.30 13.59 10.35
C ASN A 133 18.08 12.53 11.44
N LEU A 134 18.56 11.30 11.25
CA LEU A 134 18.50 10.24 12.26
C LEU A 134 19.28 10.58 13.54
N LYS A 135 20.41 11.27 13.41
CA LYS A 135 21.22 11.73 14.55
C LYS A 135 20.51 12.87 15.32
N ASN A 136 20.00 13.85 14.58
CA ASN A 136 19.42 15.06 15.14
C ASN A 136 17.99 14.91 15.63
N TYR A 137 17.24 13.98 15.04
CA TYR A 137 15.83 13.74 15.30
C TYR A 137 15.55 12.24 15.50
N PRO A 138 15.86 11.67 16.68
CA PRO A 138 15.74 10.22 16.96
C PRO A 138 14.34 9.63 16.70
N LYS A 139 13.29 10.44 16.77
CA LYS A 139 11.90 10.03 16.46
C LYS A 139 11.73 9.49 15.04
N ILE A 140 12.57 9.89 14.08
CA ILE A 140 12.56 9.39 12.72
C ILE A 140 12.75 7.86 12.68
N ASN A 141 13.48 7.27 13.64
CA ASN A 141 13.60 5.82 13.75
C ASN A 141 12.22 5.16 13.93
N ASN A 142 11.37 5.73 14.79
CA ASN A 142 10.02 5.21 15.03
C ASN A 142 9.14 5.35 13.78
N HIS A 143 9.27 6.44 13.04
CA HIS A 143 8.54 6.67 11.80
C HIS A 143 8.94 5.65 10.72
N ILE A 144 10.26 5.41 10.56
CA ILE A 144 10.77 4.38 9.63
C ILE A 144 10.31 2.98 10.07
N ALA A 145 10.35 2.68 11.38
CA ALA A 145 9.90 1.40 11.90
C ALA A 145 8.40 1.14 11.67
N ALA A 146 7.58 2.20 11.62
CA ALA A 146 6.14 2.13 11.38
C ALA A 146 5.74 2.05 9.90
N ALA A 147 6.69 2.28 8.99
CA ALA A 147 6.42 2.34 7.56
C ALA A 147 6.26 0.94 6.94
N ASP A 148 5.26 0.78 6.10
CA ASP A 148 5.06 -0.42 5.28
C ASP A 148 5.84 -0.33 3.96
N ILE A 149 5.96 0.88 3.42
CA ILE A 149 6.79 1.22 2.25
C ILE A 149 7.65 2.43 2.59
N ILE A 150 8.93 2.35 2.28
CA ILE A 150 9.85 3.48 2.37
C ILE A 150 10.19 3.92 0.95
N VAL A 151 9.89 5.18 0.66
CA VAL A 151 10.27 5.82 -0.60
C VAL A 151 11.54 6.61 -0.37
N LEU A 152 12.67 6.05 -0.80
CA LEU A 152 13.97 6.70 -0.73
C LEU A 152 14.09 7.67 -1.91
N ASN A 153 13.76 8.93 -1.64
CA ASN A 153 13.70 10.00 -2.63
C ASN A 153 15.04 10.75 -2.73
N LYS A 154 15.23 11.49 -3.81
CA LYS A 154 16.44 12.29 -4.10
C LYS A 154 17.71 11.44 -4.20
N ILE A 155 17.59 10.23 -4.74
CA ILE A 155 18.75 9.32 -4.90
C ILE A 155 19.79 9.87 -5.89
N ASP A 156 19.41 10.81 -6.72
CA ASP A 156 20.27 11.55 -7.65
C ASP A 156 21.26 12.49 -6.96
N LEU A 157 21.06 12.78 -5.66
CA LEU A 157 21.89 13.66 -4.86
C LEU A 157 22.91 12.90 -3.99
N VAL A 158 23.01 11.59 -4.12
CA VAL A 158 23.92 10.73 -3.34
C VAL A 158 24.67 9.76 -4.26
N ASP A 159 25.86 9.37 -3.86
CA ASP A 159 26.64 8.37 -4.59
C ASP A 159 26.18 6.93 -4.27
N LYS A 160 26.76 5.95 -4.97
CA LYS A 160 26.40 4.53 -4.81
C LYS A 160 26.77 3.97 -3.42
N ASN A 161 27.86 4.44 -2.82
CA ASN A 161 28.34 3.97 -1.52
C ASN A 161 27.42 4.50 -0.41
N ASP A 162 27.10 5.79 -0.46
CA ASP A 162 26.16 6.41 0.44
C ASP A 162 24.78 5.78 0.34
N LEU A 163 24.31 5.50 -0.89
CA LEU A 163 23.05 4.82 -1.11
C LEU A 163 23.02 3.43 -0.47
N ALA A 164 24.12 2.67 -0.57
CA ALA A 164 24.23 1.36 0.06
C ALA A 164 24.21 1.46 1.60
N LEU A 165 24.92 2.44 2.18
CA LEU A 165 24.91 2.71 3.61
C LEU A 165 23.51 3.11 4.10
N ILE A 166 22.82 4.00 3.40
CA ILE A 166 21.46 4.45 3.72
C ILE A 166 20.51 3.26 3.74
N LYS A 167 20.51 2.42 2.70
CA LYS A 167 19.68 1.21 2.65
C LYS A 167 19.96 0.25 3.81
N SER A 168 21.25 0.02 4.10
CA SER A 168 21.65 -0.81 5.24
C SER A 168 21.14 -0.25 6.56
N THR A 169 21.23 1.07 6.74
CA THR A 169 20.74 1.76 7.94
C THR A 169 19.22 1.62 8.08
N ILE A 170 18.48 1.86 7.00
CA ILE A 170 17.02 1.71 6.99
C ILE A 170 16.61 0.26 7.28
N ASN A 171 17.27 -0.72 6.65
CA ASN A 171 16.99 -2.14 6.88
C ASN A 171 17.28 -2.61 8.31
N LYS A 172 18.24 -1.99 9.01
CA LYS A 172 18.45 -2.26 10.44
C LYS A 172 17.31 -1.75 11.32
N ILE A 173 16.69 -0.63 10.95
CA ILE A 173 15.57 -0.04 11.68
C ILE A 173 14.28 -0.80 11.36
N ASN A 174 14.05 -1.10 10.08
CA ASN A 174 12.84 -1.79 9.61
C ASN A 174 13.19 -2.84 8.54
N PRO A 175 13.51 -4.08 8.94
CA PRO A 175 13.88 -5.15 8.00
C PRO A 175 12.71 -5.62 7.13
N ASN A 176 11.47 -5.33 7.53
CA ASN A 176 10.26 -5.79 6.84
C ASN A 176 9.72 -4.77 5.82
N SER A 177 10.23 -3.53 5.84
CA SER A 177 9.77 -2.51 4.90
C SER A 177 10.33 -2.74 3.50
N ILE A 178 9.54 -2.33 2.53
CA ILE A 178 9.96 -2.29 1.14
C ILE A 178 10.60 -0.93 0.87
N ILE A 179 11.80 -0.91 0.28
CA ILE A 179 12.48 0.33 -0.10
C ILE A 179 12.36 0.54 -1.59
N ILE A 180 11.63 1.59 -1.99
CA ILE A 180 11.49 2.05 -3.38
C ILE A 180 12.39 3.26 -3.56
N GLN A 181 13.31 3.19 -4.54
CA GLN A 181 14.21 4.29 -4.87
C GLN A 181 13.56 5.20 -5.90
N THR A 182 13.63 6.51 -5.69
CA THR A 182 13.07 7.47 -6.62
C THR A 182 13.83 8.79 -6.65
N LYS A 183 13.64 9.53 -7.72
CA LYS A 183 13.98 10.94 -7.86
C LYS A 183 12.71 11.75 -8.13
N GLU A 184 12.64 12.98 -7.64
CA GLU A 184 11.49 13.86 -7.85
C GLU A 184 10.15 13.27 -7.37
N GLY A 185 10.16 12.38 -6.38
CA GLY A 185 8.96 11.81 -5.79
C GLY A 185 8.16 10.90 -6.74
N ARG A 186 8.74 10.40 -7.81
CA ARG A 186 8.06 9.54 -8.79
C ARG A 186 7.71 8.20 -8.17
N LEU A 187 6.45 7.95 -7.94
CA LEU A 187 5.93 6.71 -7.36
C LEU A 187 4.72 6.24 -8.17
N ASN A 188 4.75 4.99 -8.62
CA ASN A 188 3.64 4.42 -9.37
C ASN A 188 2.43 4.19 -8.45
N PRO A 189 1.27 4.84 -8.71
CA PRO A 189 0.07 4.69 -7.88
C PRO A 189 -0.45 3.26 -7.82
N GLY A 190 -0.20 2.44 -8.84
CA GLY A 190 -0.58 1.04 -8.88
C GLY A 190 0.04 0.17 -7.78
N LEU A 191 1.13 0.65 -7.14
CA LEU A 191 1.71 0.02 -5.96
C LEU A 191 0.88 0.27 -4.71
N LEU A 192 0.18 1.38 -4.65
CA LEU A 192 -0.53 1.88 -3.49
C LEU A 192 -2.01 1.54 -3.52
N PHE A 193 -2.64 1.63 -4.69
CA PHE A 193 -4.09 1.52 -4.84
C PHE A 193 -4.49 0.39 -5.76
N ASP A 194 -5.73 -0.08 -5.59
CA ASP A 194 -6.38 -0.94 -6.55
C ASP A 194 -6.70 -0.15 -7.82
N ILE A 195 -5.81 -0.18 -8.77
CA ILE A 195 -6.18 0.07 -10.15
C ILE A 195 -6.88 -1.22 -10.57
N ASP A 196 -8.21 -1.18 -10.81
CA ASP A 196 -8.92 -2.32 -11.36
C ASP A 196 -8.26 -2.73 -12.66
N LEU A 197 -7.46 -3.79 -12.62
CA LEU A 197 -6.92 -4.43 -13.82
C LEU A 197 -8.03 -5.14 -14.62
N ASN A 198 -9.29 -5.06 -14.15
CA ASN A 198 -10.45 -5.68 -14.77
C ASN A 198 -11.08 -4.87 -15.90
N THR A 199 -10.56 -3.71 -16.28
CA THR A 199 -11.04 -2.95 -17.44
C THR A 199 -10.20 -3.13 -18.71
N SER A 200 -9.13 -3.91 -18.64
CA SER A 200 -8.47 -4.44 -19.81
C SER A 200 -8.54 -5.97 -19.72
N LYS A 201 -9.12 -6.62 -20.76
CA LYS A 201 -8.99 -8.03 -21.05
C LYS A 201 -7.53 -8.45 -20.82
N PRO A 202 -7.23 -9.74 -20.52
CA PRO A 202 -5.85 -10.22 -20.36
C PRO A 202 -5.02 -10.14 -21.67
N GLU A 203 -5.42 -9.28 -22.57
CA GLU A 203 -4.68 -8.92 -23.76
C GLU A 203 -3.85 -7.69 -23.46
N GLN A 204 -2.55 -7.95 -23.33
CA GLN A 204 -1.50 -7.00 -23.60
C GLN A 204 -1.35 -5.81 -22.64
N LEU A 205 -0.82 -6.06 -21.42
CA LEU A 205 0.37 -5.30 -21.07
C LEU A 205 1.57 -5.90 -21.86
N SER A 206 1.37 -6.09 -23.15
CA SER A 206 2.48 -6.13 -24.10
C SER A 206 2.92 -4.68 -24.24
N LEU A 207 4.07 -4.39 -23.68
CA LEU A 207 4.93 -3.31 -24.10
C LEU A 207 4.80 -3.15 -25.62
N ALA A 208 4.28 -2.02 -26.06
CA ALA A 208 4.50 -1.58 -27.43
C ALA A 208 6.01 -1.37 -27.58
N VAL A 209 6.68 -2.40 -28.03
CA VAL A 209 8.02 -2.32 -28.62
C VAL A 209 7.82 -1.80 -30.04
N GLY A 210 8.26 -0.60 -30.28
CA GLY A 210 8.49 -0.11 -31.62
C GLY A 210 8.02 1.31 -31.87
N THR A 211 8.83 2.28 -31.53
CA THR A 211 9.46 3.23 -32.48
C THR A 211 10.39 4.17 -31.74
N GLU A 212 11.54 4.40 -32.33
CA GLU A 212 12.70 5.15 -31.88
C GLU A 212 12.41 6.59 -31.45
N HIS A 213 13.27 7.05 -30.55
CA HIS A 213 13.62 8.40 -30.09
C HIS A 213 13.03 8.88 -28.78
N SER A 214 13.71 8.54 -27.69
CA SER A 214 14.39 9.46 -26.77
C SER A 214 14.93 8.67 -25.59
N LYS A 215 16.26 8.74 -25.38
CA LYS A 215 16.95 8.24 -24.19
C LYS A 215 16.50 9.10 -23.01
N HIS A 216 15.38 8.74 -22.39
CA HIS A 216 15.04 9.17 -21.04
C HIS A 216 15.20 7.96 -20.13
N ASP A 217 16.08 8.09 -19.13
CA ASP A 217 16.32 7.14 -18.06
C ASP A 217 14.99 6.75 -17.35
N HIS A 218 14.39 5.66 -17.81
CA HIS A 218 13.17 5.09 -17.22
C HIS A 218 13.54 4.15 -16.08
N LEU A 219 13.82 4.70 -14.89
CA LEU A 219 14.02 3.93 -13.65
C LEU A 219 12.69 3.35 -13.11
N HIS A 220 11.56 3.51 -13.80
CA HIS A 220 10.22 3.31 -13.23
C HIS A 220 9.31 2.31 -13.95
N ASP A 221 9.70 1.69 -15.06
CA ASP A 221 8.77 0.93 -15.90
C ASP A 221 8.87 -0.60 -15.80
N ASN A 222 9.68 -1.14 -14.89
CA ASN A 222 9.89 -2.59 -14.79
C ASN A 222 9.14 -3.23 -13.61
N PHE A 223 7.83 -2.95 -13.49
CA PHE A 223 7.01 -3.75 -12.57
C PHE A 223 6.55 -5.03 -13.25
N ASP A 224 6.86 -6.14 -12.61
CA ASP A 224 6.35 -7.44 -12.99
C ASP A 224 5.02 -7.71 -12.27
N SER A 225 4.12 -8.41 -12.96
CA SER A 225 2.93 -8.96 -12.34
C SER A 225 2.88 -10.48 -12.51
N ILE A 226 2.31 -11.13 -11.50
CA ILE A 226 2.06 -12.57 -11.49
C ILE A 226 0.59 -12.77 -11.15
N SER A 227 -0.11 -13.55 -11.96
CA SER A 227 -1.46 -13.99 -11.66
C SER A 227 -1.47 -15.49 -11.37
N PHE A 228 -2.18 -15.88 -10.32
CA PHE A 228 -2.39 -17.28 -9.93
C PHE A 228 -3.87 -17.54 -9.75
N SER A 229 -4.36 -18.62 -10.34
CA SER A 229 -5.76 -19.06 -10.19
C SER A 229 -5.80 -20.54 -9.87
N SER A 230 -6.68 -20.95 -8.94
CA SER A 230 -6.87 -22.35 -8.58
C SER A 230 -8.33 -22.60 -8.16
N LYS A 231 -8.96 -23.58 -8.79
CA LYS A 231 -10.24 -24.15 -8.33
C LYS A 231 -10.05 -25.11 -7.16
N LYS A 232 -8.82 -25.59 -6.95
CA LYS A 232 -8.49 -26.41 -5.80
C LYS A 232 -8.25 -25.50 -4.59
N PRO A 233 -8.71 -25.91 -3.40
CA PRO A 233 -8.53 -25.15 -2.18
C PRO A 233 -7.05 -24.97 -1.83
N LEU A 234 -6.74 -23.95 -1.05
CA LEU A 234 -5.42 -23.73 -0.47
C LEU A 234 -5.43 -24.15 1.01
N SER A 235 -4.29 -24.62 1.50
CA SER A 235 -4.09 -24.87 2.92
C SER A 235 -3.81 -23.56 3.65
N PRO A 236 -4.56 -23.21 4.72
CA PRO A 236 -4.33 -21.99 5.50
C PRO A 236 -2.89 -21.90 6.02
N LYS A 237 -2.37 -22.95 6.63
CA LYS A 237 -1.02 -23.00 7.17
C LYS A 237 0.06 -22.76 6.10
N LYS A 238 -0.06 -23.43 4.94
CA LYS A 238 0.93 -23.27 3.86
C LYS A 238 0.84 -21.89 3.24
N PHE A 239 -0.37 -21.33 3.11
CA PHE A 239 -0.55 -20.01 2.56
C PHE A 239 -0.02 -18.92 3.49
N ASN A 240 -0.24 -19.03 4.81
CA ASN A 240 0.38 -18.13 5.79
C ASN A 240 1.90 -18.14 5.70
N HIS A 241 2.50 -19.33 5.66
CA HIS A 241 3.94 -19.46 5.48
C HIS A 241 4.42 -18.82 4.15
N PHE A 242 3.66 -18.98 3.07
CA PHE A 242 3.95 -18.33 1.81
C PHE A 242 3.96 -16.81 1.97
N ILE A 243 2.94 -16.22 2.63
CA ILE A 243 2.85 -14.76 2.86
C ILE A 243 4.03 -14.27 3.71
N GLU A 244 4.37 -14.97 4.78
CA GLU A 244 5.48 -14.62 5.69
C GLU A 244 6.85 -14.71 4.99
N THR A 245 6.99 -15.59 4.00
CA THR A 245 8.24 -15.82 3.26
C THR A 245 8.27 -15.17 1.88
N LEU A 246 7.33 -14.26 1.60
CA LEU A 246 7.34 -13.49 0.36
C LEU A 246 8.61 -12.64 0.27
N PRO A 247 9.30 -12.64 -0.89
CA PRO A 247 10.44 -11.78 -1.11
C PRO A 247 10.06 -10.30 -0.98
N SER A 248 10.97 -9.48 -0.45
CA SER A 248 10.77 -8.03 -0.26
C SER A 248 10.59 -7.25 -1.57
N ASN A 249 10.92 -7.85 -2.72
CA ASN A 249 10.65 -7.27 -4.03
C ASN A 249 9.23 -7.53 -4.56
N ILE A 250 8.39 -8.24 -3.79
CA ILE A 250 6.94 -8.30 -4.01
C ILE A 250 6.29 -7.18 -3.21
N TYR A 251 5.96 -6.09 -3.87
CA TYR A 251 5.44 -4.87 -3.24
C TYR A 251 3.98 -4.95 -2.88
N ARG A 252 3.22 -5.73 -3.65
CA ARG A 252 1.78 -5.88 -3.46
C ARG A 252 1.34 -7.29 -3.77
N LEU A 253 0.37 -7.80 -2.99
CA LEU A 253 -0.37 -9.00 -3.30
C LEU A 253 -1.82 -8.78 -2.94
N LYS A 254 -2.72 -9.15 -3.83
CA LYS A 254 -4.15 -9.11 -3.56
C LYS A 254 -4.87 -10.28 -4.20
N GLY A 255 -6.05 -10.56 -3.69
CA GLY A 255 -6.97 -11.50 -4.34
C GLY A 255 -7.91 -12.17 -3.38
N ILE A 256 -8.48 -13.22 -3.89
CA ILE A 256 -9.44 -14.07 -3.21
C ILE A 256 -8.77 -15.41 -2.91
N ILE A 257 -8.99 -15.92 -1.71
CA ILE A 257 -8.50 -17.22 -1.28
C ILE A 257 -9.71 -18.13 -1.02
N TYR A 258 -9.64 -19.32 -1.56
CA TYR A 258 -10.57 -20.41 -1.33
C TYR A 258 -9.89 -21.50 -0.53
N TYR A 259 -10.36 -21.79 0.69
CA TYR A 259 -9.81 -22.83 1.55
C TYR A 259 -10.60 -24.15 1.42
N GLY A 260 -11.86 -24.12 1.02
CA GLY A 260 -12.68 -25.32 0.73
C GLY A 260 -12.89 -26.26 1.91
N MET A 261 -12.77 -25.76 3.13
CA MET A 261 -12.87 -26.56 4.36
C MET A 261 -14.34 -26.64 4.81
N LYS A 262 -14.80 -27.79 5.25
CA LYS A 262 -16.14 -27.95 5.82
C LYS A 262 -16.24 -27.16 7.13
N GLY A 263 -17.27 -26.32 7.24
CA GLY A 263 -17.46 -25.41 8.38
C GLY A 263 -16.81 -24.03 8.17
N PHE A 264 -16.10 -23.82 7.05
CA PHE A 264 -15.62 -22.53 6.63
C PHE A 264 -15.83 -22.35 5.12
N GLU A 265 -17.01 -21.85 4.77
CA GLU A 265 -17.45 -21.75 3.36
C GLU A 265 -17.24 -20.34 2.78
N GLN A 266 -16.62 -19.44 3.53
CA GLN A 266 -16.38 -18.06 3.10
C GLN A 266 -15.14 -17.97 2.20
N LYS A 267 -15.14 -16.96 1.32
CA LYS A 267 -13.92 -16.49 0.64
C LYS A 267 -13.15 -15.52 1.54
N ILE A 268 -11.83 -15.62 1.52
CA ILE A 268 -10.97 -14.63 2.16
C ILE A 268 -10.45 -13.67 1.10
N ILE A 269 -10.71 -12.40 1.30
CA ILE A 269 -10.11 -11.33 0.50
C ILE A 269 -8.86 -10.88 1.20
N ILE A 270 -7.72 -10.92 0.52
CA ILE A 270 -6.42 -10.49 1.05
C ILE A 270 -5.89 -9.29 0.27
N HIS A 271 -5.33 -8.34 1.00
CA HIS A 271 -4.55 -7.23 0.47
C HIS A 271 -3.26 -7.12 1.25
N LYS A 272 -2.13 -7.09 0.55
CA LYS A 272 -0.81 -6.81 1.10
C LYS A 272 -0.20 -5.65 0.33
N VAL A 273 0.22 -4.60 1.03
CA VAL A 273 0.94 -3.45 0.48
C VAL A 273 2.15 -3.20 1.39
N GLY A 274 3.34 -3.36 0.86
CA GLY A 274 4.53 -3.36 1.70
C GLY A 274 4.50 -4.47 2.74
N SER A 275 4.70 -4.14 3.99
CA SER A 275 4.56 -5.04 5.14
C SER A 275 3.12 -5.12 5.66
N HIS A 276 2.26 -4.16 5.30
CA HIS A 276 0.87 -4.15 5.74
C HIS A 276 0.05 -5.25 5.07
N ILE A 277 -0.64 -6.06 5.88
CA ILE A 277 -1.55 -7.11 5.43
C ILE A 277 -2.92 -6.84 6.03
N SER A 278 -3.95 -6.84 5.20
CA SER A 278 -5.34 -6.82 5.63
C SER A 278 -6.11 -7.96 4.97
N GLN A 279 -7.07 -8.52 5.70
CA GLN A 279 -7.96 -9.54 5.16
C GLN A 279 -9.38 -9.38 5.69
N SER A 280 -10.34 -9.82 4.90
CA SER A 280 -11.74 -9.90 5.28
C SER A 280 -12.35 -11.20 4.77
N ALA A 281 -13.33 -11.72 5.51
CA ALA A 281 -14.13 -12.85 5.07
C ALA A 281 -15.44 -12.36 4.46
N GLU A 282 -15.84 -12.93 3.33
CA GLU A 282 -17.08 -12.64 2.65
C GLU A 282 -17.74 -13.93 2.17
N GLU A 283 -19.07 -13.96 2.11
CA GLU A 283 -19.80 -15.07 1.51
C GLU A 283 -19.60 -15.10 -0.02
N TRP A 284 -19.58 -16.30 -0.60
CA TRP A 284 -19.65 -16.47 -2.04
C TRP A 284 -21.03 -16.05 -2.53
N GLN A 285 -21.11 -15.33 -3.64
CA GLN A 285 -22.40 -15.04 -4.27
C GLN A 285 -22.92 -16.29 -5.00
N ASN A 286 -24.21 -16.36 -5.21
CA ASN A 286 -24.86 -17.56 -5.78
C ASN A 286 -24.36 -17.94 -7.19
N ASP A 287 -23.82 -17.00 -7.94
CA ASP A 287 -23.26 -17.16 -9.28
C ASP A 287 -21.71 -17.28 -9.30
N GLU A 288 -21.06 -17.16 -8.14
CA GLU A 288 -19.62 -17.29 -8.04
C GLU A 288 -19.19 -18.75 -7.89
N THR A 289 -18.23 -19.18 -8.70
CA THR A 289 -17.55 -20.47 -8.49
C THR A 289 -16.42 -20.28 -7.49
N PRO A 290 -16.41 -21.02 -6.36
CA PRO A 290 -15.33 -20.93 -5.38
C PRO A 290 -13.98 -21.25 -6.02
N MET A 291 -13.06 -20.28 -5.96
CA MET A 291 -11.69 -20.42 -6.46
C MET A 291 -10.77 -19.35 -5.87
N SER A 292 -9.49 -19.69 -5.76
CA SER A 292 -8.49 -18.70 -5.43
C SER A 292 -8.04 -17.96 -6.67
N ASN A 293 -7.97 -16.62 -6.57
CA ASN A 293 -7.43 -15.72 -7.59
C ASN A 293 -6.54 -14.70 -6.92
N LEU A 294 -5.25 -14.75 -7.21
CA LEU A 294 -4.24 -13.88 -6.59
C LEU A 294 -3.43 -13.16 -7.66
N VAL A 295 -3.13 -11.89 -7.42
CA VAL A 295 -2.24 -11.08 -8.24
C VAL A 295 -1.14 -10.50 -7.34
N ALA A 296 0.11 -10.73 -7.72
CA ALA A 296 1.27 -10.14 -7.06
C ALA A 296 1.97 -9.15 -8.01
N ILE A 297 2.44 -8.03 -7.48
CA ILE A 297 3.15 -6.98 -8.20
C ILE A 297 4.47 -6.70 -7.49
N GLY A 298 5.55 -6.59 -8.24
CA GLY A 298 6.88 -6.28 -7.71
C GLY A 298 7.89 -5.98 -8.81
N VAL A 299 9.17 -5.98 -8.46
CA VAL A 299 10.29 -5.71 -9.38
C VAL A 299 11.22 -6.91 -9.40
N ASP A 300 11.73 -7.27 -10.57
CA ASP A 300 12.65 -8.41 -10.76
C ASP A 300 12.12 -9.72 -10.13
N ILE A 301 10.83 -9.98 -10.34
CA ILE A 301 10.17 -11.14 -9.73
C ILE A 301 10.59 -12.42 -10.47
N LYS A 302 11.08 -13.40 -9.73
CA LYS A 302 11.24 -14.77 -10.21
C LYS A 302 9.88 -15.44 -10.33
N LYS A 303 9.13 -15.13 -11.40
CA LYS A 303 7.71 -15.52 -11.60
C LYS A 303 7.47 -17.00 -11.33
N GLN A 304 8.34 -17.87 -11.87
CA GLN A 304 8.18 -19.33 -11.72
C GLN A 304 8.33 -19.79 -10.27
N ASP A 305 9.24 -19.18 -9.49
CA ASP A 305 9.45 -19.55 -8.09
C ASP A 305 8.21 -19.20 -7.24
N ILE A 306 7.63 -18.01 -7.47
CA ILE A 306 6.41 -17.58 -6.77
C ILE A 306 5.23 -18.47 -7.16
N LEU A 307 5.06 -18.78 -8.45
CA LEU A 307 4.01 -19.69 -8.92
C LEU A 307 4.17 -21.09 -8.34
N ASN A 308 5.39 -21.60 -8.24
CA ASN A 308 5.66 -22.91 -7.65
C ASN A 308 5.33 -22.94 -6.15
N LYS A 309 5.69 -21.88 -5.41
CA LYS A 309 5.32 -21.74 -4.00
C LYS A 309 3.80 -21.69 -3.83
N LEU A 310 3.08 -20.91 -4.65
CA LEU A 310 1.61 -20.86 -4.61
C LEU A 310 0.96 -22.20 -4.96
N LYS A 311 1.49 -22.92 -5.97
CA LYS A 311 1.04 -24.28 -6.29
C LYS A 311 1.28 -25.24 -5.11
N GLY A 312 2.37 -25.06 -4.36
CA GLY A 312 2.66 -25.81 -3.15
C GLY A 312 1.68 -25.58 -2.00
N CYS A 313 0.95 -24.46 -2.03
CA CYS A 313 -0.10 -24.18 -1.06
C CYS A 313 -1.40 -24.94 -1.34
N ILE A 314 -1.56 -25.55 -2.53
CA ILE A 314 -2.78 -26.29 -2.87
C ILE A 314 -2.95 -27.45 -1.89
N ASP A 315 -4.14 -27.53 -1.32
CA ASP A 315 -4.59 -28.67 -0.54
C ASP A 315 -5.27 -29.70 -1.43
N LYS A 316 -4.86 -30.94 -1.32
CA LYS A 316 -5.43 -32.03 -2.13
C LYS A 316 -6.64 -32.68 -1.45
N GLU A 317 -6.69 -32.63 -0.14
CA GLU A 317 -7.68 -33.28 0.70
C GLU A 317 -8.03 -32.35 1.87
N PRO A 318 -8.82 -31.28 1.61
CA PRO A 318 -9.21 -30.36 2.68
C PRO A 318 -10.09 -31.10 3.69
N GLU A 319 -9.63 -31.13 4.92
CA GLU A 319 -10.34 -31.71 6.04
C GLU A 319 -11.43 -30.77 6.59
N ASN A 320 -12.15 -31.21 7.63
CA ASN A 320 -13.00 -30.32 8.40
C ASN A 320 -12.14 -29.26 9.08
N ILE A 321 -12.66 -28.03 9.15
CA ILE A 321 -11.93 -26.95 9.82
C ILE A 321 -11.61 -27.32 11.26
N SER A 322 -10.34 -27.19 11.63
CA SER A 322 -9.86 -27.36 13.00
C SER A 322 -9.74 -26.00 13.71
N PRO A 323 -9.68 -25.99 15.05
CA PRO A 323 -9.36 -24.75 15.79
C PRO A 323 -8.02 -24.13 15.37
N GLU A 324 -7.03 -24.94 14.99
CA GLU A 324 -5.72 -24.49 14.53
C GLU A 324 -5.83 -23.79 13.16
N ASP A 325 -6.62 -24.34 12.23
CA ASP A 325 -6.88 -23.71 10.94
C ASP A 325 -7.59 -22.37 11.10
N MET A 326 -8.52 -22.26 12.06
CA MET A 326 -9.18 -20.99 12.36
C MET A 326 -8.18 -19.94 12.88
N VAL A 327 -7.24 -20.35 13.73
CA VAL A 327 -6.15 -19.47 14.19
C VAL A 327 -5.30 -19.05 13.00
N ASP A 328 -4.94 -19.97 12.12
CA ASP A 328 -4.16 -19.67 10.92
C ASP A 328 -4.90 -18.73 9.98
N ILE A 329 -6.20 -18.94 9.73
CA ILE A 329 -7.02 -18.03 8.92
C ILE A 329 -7.12 -16.65 9.56
N MET A 330 -7.20 -16.58 10.90
CA MET A 330 -7.32 -15.30 11.62
C MET A 330 -5.97 -14.60 11.82
N ARG A 331 -4.86 -15.31 11.77
CA ARG A 331 -3.52 -14.79 12.09
C ARG A 331 -3.11 -13.59 11.23
N LEU A 332 -3.55 -13.54 9.98
CA LEU A 332 -3.30 -12.42 9.09
C LEU A 332 -4.31 -11.27 9.25
N ARG A 333 -5.28 -11.38 10.19
CA ARG A 333 -6.23 -10.30 10.50
C ARG A 333 -5.59 -9.35 11.50
N GLY A 334 -5.01 -8.26 11.01
CA GLY A 334 -4.66 -7.12 11.87
C GLY A 334 -3.30 -7.22 12.57
N LEU A 335 -2.29 -7.73 11.89
CA LEU A 335 -0.90 -7.42 12.24
C LEU A 335 -0.49 -6.06 11.68
#